data_f16ed033325b75fdbc2eb995f13f98ea
#
_entry.id   f16ed033325b75fdbc2eb995f13f98ea
#
_cell.length_a   1.000
_cell.length_b   1.000
_cell.length_c   1.000
_cell.angle_alpha   90.00
_cell.angle_beta   90.00
_cell.angle_gamma   90.00
#
_symmetry.space_group_name_H-M   'P 1'
#
loop_
_entity.id
_entity.type
_entity.pdbx_description
1 polymer ?
#
loop_
_entity_poly.entity_id
_entity_poly.type
_entity_poly.pdbx_seq_one_letter_code
_entity_poly.pdbx_strand_id
1 'polypeptide(L)'
;MIGDLQQLAPVAKEDEWNLLREHYASPFFFDSKALSESDYLCIELTQVYRQADDTFVRLLNNIRENRFDENTLHTLNQRYIPNFKPNDKAGYITLTTHNYQAQQINNRKLQELPGPAYTYKAEIKDDFPAYSYPTDEVLELKQDAQVMFVKNDSSGERRYYNGKIGRIVFISPSKIIVSDELGNDITVDRETWTNVKYTIDENTKDITETIAGSFSQYPLKTAWAITIHKSQGLTFEHAIIDASAAFSHGQVYVALSRCKTLEGMVLSSPITRNAMISDEKILSYTSSLSERQPCEDQLRQAQQQYYLRLATELFDFNPVQQKLQYTSYAAYTHLQKLYPELSNQYPRVRDYFRSDIVEVGERFCQQLTRMISSTNLYDTDEHIQDRIRKGCAYFLEKIETYCLPLIEASDVEIDNKEARKAFTSALKAFSDELTIKVATLKACQDGFRLIDYLSAKAKANIEESAVASKQKSTRKSTEAEKIPVSTDVLHPELYARLKQWRYELAVEKELPPYTILQQKALIGVCNTLPTNSKELLKIPGIGKKIIENYGETLLEIVSSYSPSTHGNGL
;
A
#
# COMPACT_ATOMS: atom_id res chain seq x y z
N MET A 1 13.27 -13.34 -2.29
CA MET A 1 13.92 -12.44 -3.28
C MET A 1 13.49 -12.90 -4.67
N ILE A 2 13.20 -11.99 -5.60
CA ILE A 2 12.80 -12.30 -6.98
C ILE A 2 13.67 -11.42 -7.89
N GLY A 3 14.25 -11.98 -8.94
CA GLY A 3 15.09 -11.23 -9.86
C GLY A 3 15.59 -12.07 -11.03
N ASP A 4 16.37 -11.45 -11.90
CA ASP A 4 17.07 -12.08 -13.03
C ASP A 4 18.52 -11.58 -13.06
N LEU A 5 19.45 -12.46 -12.75
CA LEU A 5 20.87 -12.16 -12.70
C LEU A 5 21.50 -11.81 -14.05
N GLN A 6 20.85 -12.21 -15.13
CA GLN A 6 21.32 -11.93 -16.49
C GLN A 6 20.85 -10.55 -16.98
N GLN A 7 20.04 -9.83 -16.20
CA GLN A 7 19.73 -8.44 -16.43
C GLN A 7 20.84 -7.53 -15.88
N LEU A 8 20.54 -6.23 -15.76
CA LEU A 8 21.53 -5.25 -15.36
C LEU A 8 22.04 -5.49 -13.93
N ALA A 9 23.34 -5.40 -13.75
CA ALA A 9 23.98 -5.48 -12.44
C ALA A 9 23.63 -4.27 -11.55
N PRO A 10 23.71 -4.41 -10.23
CA PRO A 10 23.61 -3.29 -9.30
C PRO A 10 24.67 -2.22 -9.62
N VAL A 11 24.27 -0.96 -9.60
CA VAL A 11 25.20 0.17 -9.79
C VAL A 11 25.70 0.60 -8.41
N ALA A 12 26.96 0.26 -8.10
CA ALA A 12 27.68 0.80 -6.96
C ALA A 12 28.58 1.93 -7.43
N LYS A 13 28.55 3.08 -6.77
CA LYS A 13 29.51 4.16 -7.04
C LYS A 13 30.90 3.74 -6.57
N GLU A 14 31.93 4.26 -7.23
CA GLU A 14 33.30 3.86 -6.96
C GLU A 14 33.72 4.14 -5.51
N ASP A 15 33.31 5.27 -4.95
CA ASP A 15 33.54 5.64 -3.56
C ASP A 15 32.83 4.70 -2.57
N GLU A 16 31.57 4.36 -2.86
CA GLU A 16 30.80 3.41 -2.05
C GLU A 16 31.38 1.99 -2.14
N TRP A 17 31.76 1.56 -3.35
CA TRP A 17 32.36 0.25 -3.55
C TRP A 17 33.73 0.12 -2.89
N ASN A 18 34.51 1.19 -2.85
CA ASN A 18 35.82 1.20 -2.17
C ASN A 18 35.70 0.90 -0.66
N LEU A 19 34.57 1.27 -0.03
CA LEU A 19 34.29 0.92 1.36
C LEU A 19 33.75 -0.52 1.50
N LEU A 20 32.90 -0.94 0.57
CA LEU A 20 32.21 -2.24 0.65
C LEU A 20 33.11 -3.42 0.27
N ARG A 21 34.05 -3.25 -0.64
CA ARG A 21 34.96 -4.33 -1.12
C ARG A 21 35.87 -4.93 -0.04
N GLU A 22 36.05 -4.26 1.10
CA GLU A 22 36.77 -4.82 2.26
C GLU A 22 35.92 -5.90 2.96
N HIS A 23 34.60 -5.90 2.76
CA HIS A 23 33.66 -6.77 3.44
C HIS A 23 32.93 -7.75 2.52
N TYR A 24 32.83 -7.44 1.21
CA TYR A 24 32.08 -8.20 0.22
C TYR A 24 32.92 -8.46 -1.05
N ALA A 25 32.80 -9.66 -1.57
CA ALA A 25 33.56 -10.08 -2.77
C ALA A 25 32.99 -9.44 -4.07
N SER A 26 31.70 -9.08 -4.08
CA SER A 26 31.04 -8.41 -5.20
C SER A 26 29.84 -7.58 -4.74
N PRO A 27 29.29 -6.70 -5.59
CA PRO A 27 28.07 -5.96 -5.29
C PRO A 27 26.80 -6.82 -5.46
N PHE A 28 26.94 -8.08 -5.82
CA PHE A 28 25.80 -8.96 -6.04
C PHE A 28 25.24 -9.50 -4.72
N PHE A 29 23.92 -9.71 -4.68
CA PHE A 29 23.22 -10.19 -3.49
C PHE A 29 23.71 -11.55 -2.98
N PHE A 30 24.18 -12.42 -3.88
CA PHE A 30 24.66 -13.76 -3.52
C PHE A 30 25.97 -13.77 -2.75
N ASP A 31 26.73 -12.66 -2.78
CA ASP A 31 27.94 -12.47 -1.95
C ASP A 31 27.61 -11.75 -0.63
N SER A 32 26.31 -11.54 -0.29
CA SER A 32 25.95 -10.92 0.99
C SER A 32 26.18 -11.88 2.16
N LYS A 33 26.70 -11.35 3.28
CA LYS A 33 26.90 -12.12 4.52
C LYS A 33 25.58 -12.72 5.02
N ALA A 34 24.48 -11.96 4.96
CA ALA A 34 23.17 -12.44 5.38
C ALA A 34 22.72 -13.68 4.60
N LEU A 35 23.00 -13.74 3.30
CA LEU A 35 22.64 -14.91 2.50
C LEU A 35 23.59 -16.09 2.75
N SER A 36 24.89 -15.83 2.97
CA SER A 36 25.87 -16.89 3.28
C SER A 36 25.61 -17.60 4.61
N GLU A 37 24.94 -16.91 5.54
CA GLU A 37 24.54 -17.43 6.86
C GLU A 37 23.14 -18.04 6.87
N SER A 38 22.45 -18.05 5.72
CA SER A 38 21.06 -18.51 5.60
C SER A 38 20.95 -19.74 4.73
N ASP A 39 20.17 -20.71 5.13
CA ASP A 39 19.70 -21.77 4.24
C ASP A 39 18.65 -21.21 3.29
N TYR A 40 18.91 -21.27 1.99
CA TYR A 40 17.97 -20.81 0.97
C TYR A 40 17.87 -21.79 -0.19
N LEU A 41 16.69 -21.81 -0.80
CA LEU A 41 16.42 -22.57 -2.01
C LEU A 41 16.28 -21.60 -3.19
N CYS A 42 16.78 -22.03 -4.34
CA CYS A 42 16.60 -21.33 -5.59
C CYS A 42 15.58 -22.05 -6.45
N ILE A 43 14.58 -21.30 -6.92
CA ILE A 43 13.57 -21.81 -7.86
C ILE A 43 13.72 -21.00 -9.14
N GLU A 44 14.06 -21.68 -10.22
CA GLU A 44 14.13 -21.07 -11.54
C GLU A 44 12.76 -21.18 -12.23
N LEU A 45 12.23 -20.02 -12.68
CA LEU A 45 11.01 -19.97 -13.47
C LEU A 45 11.38 -20.22 -14.95
N THR A 46 10.78 -21.23 -15.55
CA THR A 46 11.11 -21.67 -16.91
C THR A 46 10.10 -21.20 -17.96
N GLN A 47 8.90 -20.80 -17.55
CA GLN A 47 7.85 -20.38 -18.49
C GLN A 47 7.94 -18.88 -18.78
N VAL A 48 8.01 -18.54 -20.06
CA VAL A 48 8.05 -17.15 -20.55
C VAL A 48 6.65 -16.76 -21.03
N TYR A 49 6.15 -15.60 -20.53
CA TYR A 49 4.83 -15.07 -20.89
C TYR A 49 4.88 -13.82 -21.77
N ARG A 50 6.03 -13.15 -21.84
CA ARG A 50 6.16 -11.87 -22.56
C ARG A 50 6.22 -12.06 -24.07
N GLN A 51 6.98 -13.06 -24.52
CA GLN A 51 7.16 -13.40 -25.92
C GLN A 51 6.37 -14.68 -26.24
N ALA A 52 5.62 -14.66 -27.35
CA ALA A 52 4.86 -15.81 -27.83
C ALA A 52 5.61 -16.59 -28.94
N ASP A 53 6.67 -16.03 -29.51
CA ASP A 53 7.48 -16.67 -30.56
C ASP A 53 8.61 -17.50 -29.93
N ASP A 54 8.53 -18.81 -30.07
CA ASP A 54 9.52 -19.76 -29.57
C ASP A 54 10.91 -19.52 -30.15
N THR A 55 11.01 -19.04 -31.39
CA THR A 55 12.30 -18.71 -32.02
C THR A 55 12.94 -17.54 -31.33
N PHE A 56 12.18 -16.50 -31.05
CA PHE A 56 12.69 -15.33 -30.34
C PHE A 56 13.06 -15.67 -28.90
N VAL A 57 12.23 -16.45 -28.19
CA VAL A 57 12.52 -16.93 -26.83
C VAL A 57 13.84 -17.71 -26.81
N ARG A 58 14.05 -18.60 -27.80
CA ARG A 58 15.29 -19.38 -27.91
C ARG A 58 16.51 -18.49 -28.13
N LEU A 59 16.39 -17.47 -29.01
CA LEU A 59 17.48 -16.50 -29.24
C LEU A 59 17.82 -15.73 -27.96
N LEU A 60 16.81 -15.27 -27.21
CA LEU A 60 16.99 -14.57 -25.94
C LEU A 60 17.65 -15.48 -24.89
N ASN A 61 17.25 -16.75 -24.80
CA ASN A 61 17.86 -17.72 -23.89
C ASN A 61 19.33 -18.01 -24.26
N ASN A 62 19.65 -18.13 -25.55
CA ASN A 62 21.05 -18.29 -25.97
C ASN A 62 21.93 -17.11 -25.52
N ILE A 63 21.41 -15.88 -25.62
CA ILE A 63 22.11 -14.68 -25.14
C ILE A 63 22.22 -14.70 -23.62
N ARG A 64 21.12 -14.98 -22.92
CA ARG A 64 21.04 -15.04 -21.46
C ARG A 64 22.06 -16.02 -20.87
N GLU A 65 22.22 -17.18 -21.52
CA GLU A 65 23.11 -18.25 -21.05
C GLU A 65 24.52 -18.17 -21.62
N ASN A 66 24.86 -17.07 -22.28
CA ASN A 66 26.14 -16.86 -22.94
C ASN A 66 26.50 -17.98 -23.96
N ARG A 67 25.47 -18.59 -24.58
CA ARG A 67 25.56 -19.65 -25.56
C ARG A 67 25.18 -19.17 -26.97
N PHE A 68 25.85 -18.10 -27.44
CA PHE A 68 25.57 -17.58 -28.78
C PHE A 68 26.58 -18.08 -29.81
N ASP A 69 26.04 -18.80 -30.74
CA ASP A 69 26.70 -19.23 -31.95
C ASP A 69 26.58 -18.20 -33.08
N GLU A 70 27.24 -18.47 -34.19
CA GLU A 70 27.14 -17.60 -35.39
C GLU A 70 25.74 -17.52 -35.95
N ASN A 71 24.95 -18.59 -35.82
CA ASN A 71 23.59 -18.62 -36.28
C ASN A 71 22.67 -17.69 -35.47
N THR A 72 22.83 -17.66 -34.15
CA THR A 72 22.13 -16.72 -33.27
C THR A 72 22.46 -15.27 -33.63
N LEU A 73 23.74 -14.93 -33.81
CA LEU A 73 24.17 -13.60 -34.22
C LEU A 73 23.67 -13.23 -35.62
N HIS A 74 23.73 -14.18 -36.56
CA HIS A 74 23.22 -13.97 -37.92
C HIS A 74 21.73 -13.67 -37.91
N THR A 75 20.93 -14.47 -37.20
CA THR A 75 19.48 -14.29 -37.12
C THR A 75 19.09 -12.94 -36.49
N LEU A 76 19.74 -12.57 -35.41
CA LEU A 76 19.52 -11.24 -34.79
C LEU A 76 19.92 -10.11 -35.72
N ASN A 77 21.07 -10.22 -36.41
CA ASN A 77 21.57 -9.19 -37.31
C ASN A 77 20.76 -9.07 -38.62
N GLN A 78 19.88 -10.01 -38.95
CA GLN A 78 18.85 -9.81 -39.99
C GLN A 78 17.91 -8.65 -39.66
N ARG A 79 17.79 -8.27 -38.38
CA ARG A 79 17.01 -7.10 -37.93
C ARG A 79 17.79 -5.79 -38.02
N TYR A 80 19.05 -5.79 -38.48
CA TYR A 80 19.81 -4.57 -38.72
C TYR A 80 19.31 -3.86 -39.97
N ILE A 81 18.81 -2.67 -39.79
CA ILE A 81 18.35 -1.79 -40.87
C ILE A 81 19.08 -0.44 -40.76
N PRO A 82 20.07 -0.19 -41.61
CA PRO A 82 20.84 1.04 -41.54
C PRO A 82 19.95 2.26 -41.82
N ASN A 83 20.13 3.32 -41.03
CA ASN A 83 19.39 4.57 -41.15
C ASN A 83 17.87 4.40 -41.12
N PHE A 84 17.36 3.42 -40.39
CA PHE A 84 15.94 3.20 -40.24
C PHE A 84 15.22 4.48 -39.74
N LYS A 85 14.22 4.91 -40.48
CA LYS A 85 13.34 6.02 -40.09
C LYS A 85 11.94 5.47 -39.88
N PRO A 86 11.50 5.32 -38.62
CA PRO A 86 10.16 4.82 -38.37
C PRO A 86 9.10 5.82 -38.86
N ASN A 87 7.95 5.30 -39.24
CA ASN A 87 6.77 6.14 -39.38
C ASN A 87 6.43 6.70 -37.99
N ASP A 88 6.22 8.00 -37.88
CA ASP A 88 5.94 8.67 -36.61
C ASP A 88 4.67 8.15 -35.91
N LYS A 89 3.78 7.46 -36.61
CA LYS A 89 2.57 6.83 -36.07
C LYS A 89 2.79 5.40 -35.54
N ALA A 90 3.93 4.79 -35.81
CA ALA A 90 4.17 3.40 -35.50
C ALA A 90 4.68 3.14 -34.07
N GLY A 91 4.78 4.17 -33.21
CA GLY A 91 5.11 4.03 -31.81
C GLY A 91 6.51 3.49 -31.48
N TYR A 92 7.47 3.60 -32.42
CA TYR A 92 8.84 3.14 -32.16
C TYR A 92 9.50 3.94 -31.04
N ILE A 93 10.17 3.22 -30.13
CA ILE A 93 11.04 3.81 -29.10
C ILE A 93 12.50 3.39 -29.34
N THR A 94 13.44 4.35 -29.23
CA THR A 94 14.86 4.05 -29.35
C THR A 94 15.45 3.72 -27.97
N LEU A 95 16.04 2.55 -27.84
CA LEU A 95 16.76 2.12 -26.64
C LEU A 95 18.23 2.42 -26.79
N THR A 96 18.77 3.30 -25.94
CA THR A 96 20.18 3.74 -25.98
C THR A 96 20.92 3.33 -24.72
N THR A 97 22.24 3.28 -24.78
CA THR A 97 23.10 2.96 -23.63
C THR A 97 23.28 4.15 -22.68
N HIS A 98 23.21 5.39 -23.16
CA HIS A 98 23.52 6.61 -22.43
C HIS A 98 22.37 7.61 -22.36
N ASN A 99 22.19 8.28 -21.20
CA ASN A 99 21.13 9.27 -21.01
C ASN A 99 21.22 10.46 -21.99
N TYR A 100 22.44 10.94 -22.30
CA TYR A 100 22.62 12.07 -23.19
C TYR A 100 22.13 11.78 -24.62
N GLN A 101 22.32 10.56 -25.11
CA GLN A 101 21.82 10.13 -26.43
C GLN A 101 20.30 10.13 -26.47
N ALA A 102 19.66 9.56 -25.45
CA ALA A 102 18.21 9.58 -25.35
C ALA A 102 17.66 11.02 -25.31
N GLN A 103 18.28 11.88 -24.52
CA GLN A 103 17.88 13.28 -24.40
C GLN A 103 18.08 14.05 -25.72
N GLN A 104 19.18 13.85 -26.42
CA GLN A 104 19.40 14.46 -27.73
C GLN A 104 18.32 14.06 -28.75
N ILE A 105 17.97 12.76 -28.80
CA ILE A 105 16.92 12.27 -29.70
C ILE A 105 15.57 12.92 -29.35
N ASN A 106 15.20 12.89 -28.07
CA ASN A 106 13.93 13.44 -27.59
C ASN A 106 13.84 14.95 -27.87
N ASN A 107 14.87 15.73 -27.53
CA ASN A 107 14.88 17.18 -27.76
C ASN A 107 14.80 17.52 -29.25
N ARG A 108 15.59 16.83 -30.09
CA ARG A 108 15.53 17.04 -31.55
C ARG A 108 14.14 16.73 -32.10
N LYS A 109 13.56 15.61 -31.74
CA LYS A 109 12.22 15.20 -32.16
C LYS A 109 11.14 16.17 -31.72
N LEU A 110 11.23 16.68 -30.49
CA LEU A 110 10.30 17.68 -29.97
C LEU A 110 10.42 19.01 -30.72
N GLN A 111 11.66 19.44 -31.08
CA GLN A 111 11.89 20.64 -31.85
C GLN A 111 11.38 20.52 -33.28
N GLU A 112 11.52 19.37 -33.94
CA GLU A 112 11.03 19.08 -35.28
C GLU A 112 9.50 19.17 -35.41
N LEU A 113 8.75 18.99 -34.30
CA LEU A 113 7.30 19.11 -34.31
C LEU A 113 6.85 20.56 -34.52
N PRO A 114 5.84 20.80 -35.39
CA PRO A 114 5.26 22.12 -35.58
C PRO A 114 4.45 22.58 -34.35
N GLY A 115 4.17 23.88 -34.28
CA GLY A 115 3.31 24.46 -33.26
C GLY A 115 4.01 24.89 -31.98
N PRO A 116 3.26 25.54 -31.08
CA PRO A 116 3.79 26.05 -29.82
C PRO A 116 4.11 24.94 -28.82
N ALA A 117 5.17 25.16 -28.04
CA ALA A 117 5.46 24.32 -26.88
C ALA A 117 4.65 24.79 -25.67
N TYR A 118 4.14 23.84 -24.90
CA TYR A 118 3.47 24.05 -23.64
C TYR A 118 4.36 23.58 -22.50
N THR A 119 4.51 24.43 -21.49
CA THR A 119 5.39 24.18 -20.35
C THR A 119 4.55 23.97 -19.09
N TYR A 120 4.77 22.86 -18.41
CA TYR A 120 4.10 22.53 -17.17
C TYR A 120 5.13 22.42 -16.05
N LYS A 121 4.98 23.26 -15.03
CA LYS A 121 5.86 23.23 -13.86
C LYS A 121 5.30 22.29 -12.81
N ALA A 122 6.18 21.46 -12.22
CA ALA A 122 5.83 20.61 -11.10
C ALA A 122 5.53 21.44 -9.84
N GLU A 123 4.63 20.94 -9.01
CA GLU A 123 4.43 21.43 -7.65
C GLU A 123 5.21 20.55 -6.69
N ILE A 124 6.25 21.13 -6.09
CA ILE A 124 7.11 20.42 -5.14
C ILE A 124 6.84 20.98 -3.76
N LYS A 125 6.58 20.13 -2.79
CA LYS A 125 6.33 20.50 -1.40
C LYS A 125 7.26 19.72 -0.48
N ASP A 126 7.80 20.42 0.49
CA ASP A 126 8.66 19.88 1.53
C ASP A 126 9.92 19.17 0.96
N ASP A 127 10.40 18.12 1.61
CA ASP A 127 11.65 17.43 1.26
C ASP A 127 11.41 16.37 0.17
N PHE A 128 11.50 16.80 -1.10
CA PHE A 128 11.51 15.87 -2.25
C PHE A 128 12.78 16.11 -3.08
N PRO A 129 13.81 15.26 -2.98
CA PRO A 129 15.12 15.51 -3.59
C PRO A 129 15.07 15.46 -5.13
N ALA A 130 15.80 16.36 -5.79
CA ALA A 130 15.78 16.48 -7.25
C ALA A 130 16.23 15.21 -8.00
N TYR A 131 17.14 14.42 -7.43
CA TYR A 131 17.56 13.15 -8.01
C TYR A 131 16.46 12.07 -8.04
N SER A 132 15.40 12.25 -7.24
CA SER A 132 14.26 11.34 -7.13
C SER A 132 13.06 11.78 -7.97
N TYR A 133 13.17 12.84 -8.77
CA TYR A 133 12.06 13.32 -9.60
C TYR A 133 11.63 12.23 -10.59
N PRO A 134 10.35 11.82 -10.56
CA PRO A 134 9.85 10.76 -11.42
C PRO A 134 9.71 11.23 -12.88
N THR A 135 9.51 12.53 -13.10
CA THR A 135 9.49 13.19 -14.40
C THR A 135 10.16 14.56 -14.30
N ASP A 136 10.24 15.30 -15.41
CA ASP A 136 10.91 16.58 -15.44
C ASP A 136 10.16 17.63 -14.59
N GLU A 137 10.90 18.42 -13.80
CA GLU A 137 10.34 19.52 -13.02
C GLU A 137 9.62 20.52 -13.94
N VAL A 138 10.24 20.81 -15.07
CA VAL A 138 9.69 21.65 -16.13
C VAL A 138 9.46 20.76 -17.34
N LEU A 139 8.23 20.26 -17.47
CA LEU A 139 7.84 19.38 -18.57
C LEU A 139 7.41 20.21 -19.78
N GLU A 140 8.16 20.10 -20.88
CA GLU A 140 7.87 20.75 -22.14
C GLU A 140 7.29 19.75 -23.14
N LEU A 141 6.11 20.04 -23.67
CA LEU A 141 5.37 19.16 -24.57
C LEU A 141 4.78 19.97 -25.75
N LYS A 142 4.58 19.29 -26.87
CA LYS A 142 3.88 19.82 -28.04
C LYS A 142 2.77 18.87 -28.47
N GLN A 143 1.83 19.37 -29.24
CA GLN A 143 0.88 18.53 -29.96
C GLN A 143 1.64 17.56 -30.86
N ASP A 144 1.12 16.36 -31.04
CA ASP A 144 1.74 15.25 -31.76
C ASP A 144 3.01 14.68 -31.13
N ALA A 145 3.43 15.13 -29.93
CA ALA A 145 4.57 14.55 -29.26
C ALA A 145 4.27 13.10 -28.82
N GLN A 146 5.26 12.22 -29.06
CA GLN A 146 5.24 10.87 -28.50
C GLN A 146 5.63 10.94 -27.03
N VAL A 147 4.80 10.39 -26.17
CA VAL A 147 4.98 10.40 -24.72
C VAL A 147 4.83 9.00 -24.13
N MET A 148 5.41 8.81 -22.98
CA MET A 148 5.27 7.60 -22.18
C MET A 148 4.73 7.97 -20.79
N PHE A 149 3.78 7.20 -20.30
CA PHE A 149 3.31 7.29 -18.92
C PHE A 149 4.38 6.75 -17.96
N VAL A 150 4.67 7.49 -16.90
CA VAL A 150 5.70 7.14 -15.90
C VAL A 150 5.10 6.71 -14.55
N LYS A 151 3.81 6.41 -14.53
CA LYS A 151 3.06 5.93 -13.38
C LYS A 151 1.87 5.08 -13.85
N ASN A 152 1.39 4.18 -13.00
CA ASN A 152 0.11 3.50 -13.25
C ASN A 152 -1.05 4.43 -12.92
N ASP A 153 -2.16 4.29 -13.64
CA ASP A 153 -3.38 5.05 -13.41
C ASP A 153 -3.89 4.83 -11.98
N SER A 154 -3.96 5.92 -11.21
CA SER A 154 -4.45 5.91 -9.83
C SER A 154 -5.97 5.99 -9.70
N SER A 155 -6.69 6.25 -10.81
CA SER A 155 -8.16 6.40 -10.82
C SER A 155 -8.92 5.08 -10.59
N GLY A 156 -8.25 3.93 -10.73
CA GLY A 156 -8.87 2.61 -10.69
C GLY A 156 -9.43 2.12 -12.04
N GLU A 157 -9.55 2.98 -13.05
CA GLU A 157 -10.03 2.64 -14.39
C GLU A 157 -8.98 1.91 -15.24
N ARG A 158 -7.70 1.93 -14.82
CA ARG A 158 -6.56 1.29 -15.50
C ARG A 158 -6.39 1.72 -16.96
N ARG A 159 -6.66 2.97 -17.27
CA ARG A 159 -6.56 3.54 -18.62
C ARG A 159 -5.13 3.50 -19.15
N TYR A 160 -4.14 3.63 -18.26
CA TYR A 160 -2.71 3.57 -18.59
C TYR A 160 -1.90 2.89 -17.48
N TYR A 161 -0.71 2.47 -17.86
CA TYR A 161 0.28 1.85 -16.96
C TYR A 161 1.66 2.46 -17.22
N ASN A 162 2.57 2.30 -16.27
CA ASN A 162 3.95 2.76 -16.41
C ASN A 162 4.63 2.09 -17.61
N GLY A 163 5.12 2.89 -18.55
CA GLY A 163 5.72 2.43 -19.80
C GLY A 163 4.77 2.42 -21.00
N LYS A 164 3.47 2.68 -20.82
CA LYS A 164 2.53 2.81 -21.95
C LYS A 164 2.90 4.03 -22.78
N ILE A 165 3.06 3.81 -24.11
CA ILE A 165 3.36 4.86 -25.09
C ILE A 165 2.05 5.39 -25.64
N GLY A 166 2.03 6.67 -25.95
CA GLY A 166 0.93 7.32 -26.65
C GLY A 166 1.38 8.60 -27.35
N ARG A 167 0.46 9.22 -28.08
CA ARG A 167 0.68 10.48 -28.78
C ARG A 167 -0.26 11.55 -28.25
N ILE A 168 0.22 12.74 -28.04
CA ILE A 168 -0.60 13.87 -27.63
C ILE A 168 -1.48 14.32 -28.82
N VAL A 169 -2.78 14.13 -28.67
CA VAL A 169 -3.78 14.52 -29.68
C VAL A 169 -4.40 15.88 -29.37
N PHE A 170 -4.36 16.29 -28.10
CA PHE A 170 -4.80 17.63 -27.69
C PHE A 170 -3.95 18.12 -26.52
N ILE A 171 -3.54 19.38 -26.56
CA ILE A 171 -2.76 20.02 -25.52
C ILE A 171 -3.18 21.46 -25.30
N SER A 172 -3.34 21.88 -24.06
CA SER A 172 -3.62 23.24 -23.63
C SER A 172 -2.98 23.49 -22.24
N PRO A 173 -2.91 24.70 -21.73
CA PRO A 173 -2.33 24.96 -20.41
C PRO A 173 -2.96 24.16 -19.26
N SER A 174 -4.21 23.70 -19.40
CA SER A 174 -4.96 23.01 -18.36
C SER A 174 -5.37 21.58 -18.70
N LYS A 175 -5.17 21.11 -19.93
CA LYS A 175 -5.65 19.78 -20.35
C LYS A 175 -4.72 19.14 -21.35
N ILE A 176 -4.41 17.87 -21.14
CA ILE A 176 -3.66 17.02 -22.05
C ILE A 176 -4.49 15.78 -22.37
N ILE A 177 -4.61 15.42 -23.65
CA ILE A 177 -5.22 14.17 -24.09
C ILE A 177 -4.17 13.41 -24.89
N VAL A 178 -3.94 12.16 -24.48
CA VAL A 178 -3.01 11.22 -25.13
C VAL A 178 -3.81 10.10 -25.77
N SER A 179 -3.61 9.85 -27.05
CA SER A 179 -4.17 8.68 -27.75
C SER A 179 -3.17 7.53 -27.70
N ASP A 180 -3.63 6.34 -27.36
CA ASP A 180 -2.81 5.13 -27.36
C ASP A 180 -2.73 4.50 -28.77
N GLU A 181 -1.98 3.40 -28.89
CA GLU A 181 -1.79 2.69 -30.16
C GLU A 181 -3.10 2.09 -30.73
N LEU A 182 -4.10 1.87 -29.88
CA LEU A 182 -5.42 1.37 -30.26
C LEU A 182 -6.38 2.51 -30.64
N GLY A 183 -5.97 3.78 -30.51
CA GLY A 183 -6.79 4.95 -30.78
C GLY A 183 -7.70 5.36 -29.62
N ASN A 184 -7.48 4.83 -28.41
CA ASN A 184 -8.24 5.26 -27.23
C ASN A 184 -7.66 6.57 -26.69
N ASP A 185 -8.52 7.55 -26.50
CA ASP A 185 -8.14 8.86 -25.97
C ASP A 185 -8.18 8.86 -24.43
N ILE A 186 -7.06 9.20 -23.83
CA ILE A 186 -6.84 9.24 -22.39
C ILE A 186 -6.66 10.69 -21.96
N THR A 187 -7.60 11.23 -21.18
CA THR A 187 -7.39 12.51 -20.50
C THR A 187 -6.41 12.29 -19.36
N VAL A 188 -5.32 13.06 -19.36
CA VAL A 188 -4.23 12.93 -18.39
C VAL A 188 -4.39 13.98 -17.30
N ASP A 189 -4.46 13.54 -16.07
CA ASP A 189 -4.48 14.38 -14.89
C ASP A 189 -3.09 14.44 -14.24
N ARG A 190 -2.87 15.45 -13.38
CA ARG A 190 -1.66 15.51 -12.58
C ARG A 190 -1.66 14.40 -11.54
N GLU A 191 -0.53 13.75 -11.38
CA GLU A 191 -0.30 12.72 -10.38
C GLU A 191 0.66 13.24 -9.30
N THR A 192 0.49 12.74 -8.09
CA THR A 192 1.35 13.08 -6.96
C THR A 192 2.17 11.87 -6.53
N TRP A 193 3.47 12.09 -6.39
CA TRP A 193 4.41 11.14 -5.76
C TRP A 193 4.78 11.66 -4.38
N THR A 194 4.92 10.77 -3.43
CA THR A 194 5.31 11.10 -2.06
C THR A 194 6.69 10.55 -1.75
N ASN A 195 7.54 11.37 -1.14
CA ASN A 195 8.76 10.92 -0.50
C ASN A 195 8.42 10.48 0.92
N VAL A 196 8.60 9.20 1.22
CA VAL A 196 8.25 8.62 2.52
C VAL A 196 9.52 8.37 3.31
N LYS A 197 9.57 8.84 4.55
CA LYS A 197 10.59 8.48 5.52
C LYS A 197 10.02 7.49 6.52
N TYR A 198 10.76 6.43 6.75
CA TYR A 198 10.44 5.44 7.76
C TYR A 198 11.10 5.81 9.07
N THR A 199 10.32 5.91 10.13
CA THR A 199 10.80 6.16 11.49
C THR A 199 10.28 5.06 12.41
N ILE A 200 11.08 4.69 13.40
CA ILE A 200 10.64 3.74 14.43
C ILE A 200 9.99 4.57 15.54
N ASP A 201 8.73 4.29 15.84
CA ASP A 201 8.08 4.86 17.02
C ASP A 201 8.77 4.32 18.28
N GLU A 202 9.29 5.22 19.12
CA GLU A 202 10.06 4.83 20.29
C GLU A 202 9.23 4.06 21.34
N ASN A 203 7.92 4.24 21.35
CA ASN A 203 7.02 3.63 22.34
C ASN A 203 6.49 2.28 21.85
N THR A 204 6.05 2.20 20.59
CA THR A 204 5.44 0.98 20.03
C THR A 204 6.44 0.07 19.34
N LYS A 205 7.64 0.59 19.00
CA LYS A 205 8.66 -0.06 18.14
C LYS A 205 8.16 -0.40 16.74
N ASP A 206 6.99 0.13 16.36
CA ASP A 206 6.45 0.00 15.01
C ASP A 206 7.19 0.93 14.04
N ILE A 207 7.33 0.48 12.79
CA ILE A 207 7.81 1.33 11.71
C ILE A 207 6.66 2.23 11.27
N THR A 208 6.82 3.53 11.47
CA THR A 208 5.85 4.53 11.03
C THR A 208 6.32 5.21 9.75
N GLU A 209 5.40 5.38 8.82
CA GLU A 209 5.63 6.10 7.58
C GLU A 209 5.24 7.58 7.75
N THR A 210 6.19 8.47 7.49
CA THR A 210 5.93 9.91 7.45
C THR A 210 6.22 10.45 6.05
N ILE A 211 5.27 11.20 5.50
CA ILE A 211 5.47 11.87 4.21
C ILE A 211 6.42 13.04 4.44
N ALA A 212 7.65 12.92 3.93
CA ALA A 212 8.68 13.94 4.02
C ALA A 212 8.50 15.05 2.96
N GLY A 213 7.92 14.72 1.82
CA GLY A 213 7.66 15.67 0.75
C GLY A 213 6.80 15.09 -0.36
N SER A 214 6.38 15.92 -1.31
CA SER A 214 5.59 15.50 -2.45
C SER A 214 5.99 16.23 -3.73
N PHE A 215 5.83 15.53 -4.86
CA PHE A 215 6.06 16.02 -6.21
C PHE A 215 4.79 15.78 -7.02
N SER A 216 4.17 16.85 -7.58
CA SER A 216 2.95 16.74 -8.37
C SER A 216 3.18 17.28 -9.78
N GLN A 217 2.97 16.41 -10.80
CA GLN A 217 3.17 16.73 -12.21
C GLN A 217 2.31 15.80 -13.07
N TYR A 218 2.15 16.12 -14.35
CA TYR A 218 1.62 15.17 -15.32
C TYR A 218 2.53 13.94 -15.40
N PRO A 219 1.99 12.71 -15.34
CA PRO A 219 2.79 11.48 -15.34
C PRO A 219 3.31 11.11 -16.73
N LEU A 220 3.91 12.06 -17.41
CA LEU A 220 4.36 11.96 -18.79
C LEU A 220 5.84 12.30 -18.94
N LYS A 221 6.50 11.66 -19.90
CA LYS A 221 7.80 12.03 -20.47
C LYS A 221 7.77 11.92 -21.98
N THR A 222 8.55 12.76 -22.67
CA THR A 222 8.82 12.53 -24.09
C THR A 222 9.55 11.19 -24.27
N ALA A 223 9.13 10.39 -25.24
CA ALA A 223 9.53 9.00 -25.33
C ALA A 223 9.82 8.50 -26.74
N TRP A 224 10.54 9.26 -27.55
CA TRP A 224 11.16 8.74 -28.78
C TRP A 224 12.42 7.92 -28.48
N ALA A 225 13.09 8.22 -27.34
CA ALA A 225 14.21 7.46 -26.85
C ALA A 225 14.25 7.40 -25.32
N ILE A 226 14.68 6.26 -24.81
CA ILE A 226 15.01 6.04 -23.38
C ILE A 226 16.29 5.21 -23.26
N THR A 227 16.90 5.20 -22.07
CA THR A 227 18.04 4.31 -21.86
C THR A 227 17.60 2.88 -21.58
N ILE A 228 18.45 1.91 -21.90
CA ILE A 228 18.24 0.48 -21.61
C ILE A 228 17.97 0.28 -20.12
N HIS A 229 18.68 0.98 -19.22
CA HIS A 229 18.41 0.92 -17.79
C HIS A 229 16.98 1.34 -17.42
N LYS A 230 16.51 2.45 -17.96
CA LYS A 230 15.14 2.95 -17.71
C LYS A 230 14.06 2.11 -18.39
N SER A 231 14.43 1.30 -19.39
CA SER A 231 13.52 0.36 -20.05
C SER A 231 13.32 -0.93 -19.26
N GLN A 232 14.11 -1.17 -18.21
CA GLN A 232 13.98 -2.38 -17.38
C GLN A 232 12.57 -2.46 -16.78
N GLY A 233 11.94 -3.63 -16.89
CA GLY A 233 10.54 -3.83 -16.47
C GLY A 233 9.49 -3.44 -17.50
N LEU A 234 9.82 -2.63 -18.51
CA LEU A 234 8.91 -2.21 -19.57
C LEU A 234 8.86 -3.23 -20.73
N THR A 235 7.83 -3.11 -21.57
CA THR A 235 7.65 -3.95 -22.76
C THR A 235 7.15 -3.09 -23.91
N PHE A 236 7.72 -3.27 -25.10
CA PHE A 236 7.40 -2.49 -26.30
C PHE A 236 6.98 -3.38 -27.47
N GLU A 237 5.99 -2.94 -28.23
CA GLU A 237 5.62 -3.57 -29.50
C GLU A 237 6.72 -3.32 -30.55
N HIS A 238 7.25 -2.10 -30.59
CA HIS A 238 8.25 -1.65 -31.56
C HIS A 238 9.42 -0.95 -30.88
N ALA A 239 10.65 -1.40 -31.12
CA ALA A 239 11.85 -0.77 -30.58
C ALA A 239 12.99 -0.72 -31.61
N ILE A 240 13.73 0.41 -31.58
CA ILE A 240 15.02 0.55 -32.24
C ILE A 240 16.09 0.39 -31.19
N ILE A 241 16.99 -0.58 -31.34
CA ILE A 241 18.00 -0.90 -30.34
C ILE A 241 19.36 -0.44 -30.84
N ASP A 242 19.96 0.50 -30.10
CA ASP A 242 21.35 0.89 -30.26
C ASP A 242 22.19 0.24 -29.15
N ALA A 243 22.79 -0.90 -29.48
CA ALA A 243 23.64 -1.67 -28.59
C ALA A 243 25.14 -1.53 -28.91
N SER A 244 25.53 -0.65 -29.87
CA SER A 244 26.91 -0.51 -30.31
C SER A 244 27.89 -0.07 -29.21
N ALA A 245 27.36 0.70 -28.24
CA ALA A 245 28.14 1.24 -27.11
C ALA A 245 27.77 0.53 -25.77
N ALA A 246 27.36 -0.74 -25.82
CA ALA A 246 27.12 -1.53 -24.60
C ALA A 246 28.43 -1.69 -23.82
N PHE A 247 28.41 -1.41 -22.52
CA PHE A 247 29.59 -1.38 -21.65
C PHE A 247 29.45 -2.23 -20.38
N SER A 248 28.31 -2.84 -20.15
CA SER A 248 28.08 -3.61 -18.93
C SER A 248 27.30 -4.91 -19.21
N HIS A 249 27.48 -5.88 -18.29
CA HIS A 249 26.77 -7.14 -18.32
C HIS A 249 25.25 -6.94 -18.45
N GLY A 250 24.62 -7.76 -19.28
CA GLY A 250 23.18 -7.83 -19.43
C GLY A 250 22.54 -6.71 -20.26
N GLN A 251 23.24 -5.65 -20.64
CA GLN A 251 22.63 -4.52 -21.38
C GLN A 251 21.97 -4.95 -22.69
N VAL A 252 22.66 -5.76 -23.51
CA VAL A 252 22.12 -6.24 -24.77
C VAL A 252 20.92 -7.16 -24.53
N TYR A 253 21.02 -8.09 -23.60
CA TYR A 253 19.92 -8.99 -23.25
C TYR A 253 18.68 -8.18 -22.77
N VAL A 254 18.88 -7.21 -21.88
CA VAL A 254 17.79 -6.35 -21.42
C VAL A 254 17.13 -5.61 -22.58
N ALA A 255 17.92 -5.00 -23.47
CA ALA A 255 17.38 -4.26 -24.61
C ALA A 255 16.53 -5.15 -25.53
N LEU A 256 17.08 -6.31 -25.93
CA LEU A 256 16.40 -7.25 -26.81
C LEU A 256 15.12 -7.82 -26.16
N SER A 257 15.19 -8.16 -24.88
CA SER A 257 14.08 -8.73 -24.12
C SER A 257 12.94 -7.72 -23.86
N ARG A 258 13.08 -6.44 -24.20
CA ARG A 258 12.01 -5.44 -24.13
C ARG A 258 10.98 -5.60 -25.23
N CYS A 259 11.37 -6.16 -26.37
CA CYS A 259 10.44 -6.36 -27.49
C CYS A 259 9.54 -7.60 -27.25
N LYS A 260 8.29 -7.50 -27.69
CA LYS A 260 7.35 -8.62 -27.68
C LYS A 260 7.68 -9.64 -28.77
N THR A 261 8.05 -9.16 -29.96
CA THR A 261 8.33 -9.99 -31.13
C THR A 261 9.66 -9.62 -31.75
N LEU A 262 10.22 -10.56 -32.53
CA LEU A 262 11.45 -10.31 -33.29
C LEU A 262 11.20 -9.29 -34.41
N GLU A 263 10.03 -9.29 -35.02
CA GLU A 263 9.62 -8.37 -36.11
C GLU A 263 9.51 -6.92 -35.64
N GLY A 264 9.07 -6.70 -34.41
CA GLY A 264 8.95 -5.37 -33.81
C GLY A 264 10.29 -4.74 -33.47
N MET A 265 11.38 -5.52 -33.54
CA MET A 265 12.72 -5.07 -33.21
C MET A 265 13.45 -4.61 -34.48
N VAL A 266 14.14 -3.49 -34.37
CA VAL A 266 15.11 -2.99 -35.38
C VAL A 266 16.44 -2.72 -34.67
N LEU A 267 17.52 -3.20 -35.24
CA LEU A 267 18.88 -2.86 -34.78
C LEU A 267 19.41 -1.67 -35.57
N SER A 268 19.87 -0.63 -34.89
CA SER A 268 20.52 0.54 -35.52
C SER A 268 21.99 0.28 -35.88
N SER A 269 22.58 -0.73 -35.22
CA SER A 269 23.94 -1.23 -35.49
C SER A 269 23.98 -2.74 -35.33
N PRO A 270 24.84 -3.47 -36.06
CA PRO A 270 24.98 -4.90 -35.88
C PRO A 270 25.46 -5.25 -34.46
N ILE A 271 24.89 -6.31 -33.91
CA ILE A 271 25.36 -6.87 -32.65
C ILE A 271 26.63 -7.69 -32.93
N THR A 272 27.70 -7.42 -32.17
CA THR A 272 28.94 -8.13 -32.21
C THR A 272 29.16 -8.98 -30.97
N ARG A 273 30.04 -9.99 -31.04
CA ARG A 273 30.37 -10.78 -29.84
C ARG A 273 30.94 -9.91 -28.69
N ASN A 274 31.65 -8.86 -29.01
CA ASN A 274 32.23 -7.96 -27.99
C ASN A 274 31.19 -7.11 -27.24
N ALA A 275 30.02 -6.94 -27.83
CA ALA A 275 28.88 -6.26 -27.16
C ALA A 275 28.18 -7.17 -26.14
N MET A 276 28.41 -8.49 -26.20
CA MET A 276 27.84 -9.48 -25.30
C MET A 276 28.74 -9.64 -24.07
N ILE A 277 28.63 -8.69 -23.16
CA ILE A 277 29.45 -8.70 -21.93
C ILE A 277 28.76 -9.58 -20.91
N SER A 278 29.48 -10.59 -20.41
CA SER A 278 29.02 -11.46 -19.32
C SER A 278 29.95 -11.34 -18.11
N ASP A 279 29.37 -11.54 -16.92
CA ASP A 279 30.10 -11.52 -15.65
C ASP A 279 30.39 -12.97 -15.21
N GLU A 280 31.66 -13.32 -15.01
CA GLU A 280 32.07 -14.67 -14.62
C GLU A 280 31.51 -15.10 -13.27
N LYS A 281 31.31 -14.18 -12.32
CA LYS A 281 30.71 -14.48 -11.01
C LYS A 281 29.25 -14.86 -11.15
N ILE A 282 28.50 -14.15 -12.02
CA ILE A 282 27.12 -14.49 -12.31
C ILE A 282 27.02 -15.86 -12.99
N LEU A 283 27.87 -16.13 -13.96
CA LEU A 283 27.91 -17.43 -14.64
C LEU A 283 28.22 -18.57 -13.68
N SER A 284 29.23 -18.39 -12.82
CA SER A 284 29.60 -19.37 -11.79
C SER A 284 28.47 -19.59 -10.79
N TYR A 285 27.86 -18.53 -10.31
CA TYR A 285 26.73 -18.65 -9.38
C TYR A 285 25.53 -19.34 -10.06
N THR A 286 25.18 -18.95 -11.28
CA THR A 286 24.05 -19.54 -12.02
C THR A 286 24.27 -21.03 -12.27
N SER A 287 25.49 -21.46 -12.64
CA SER A 287 25.79 -22.87 -12.80
C SER A 287 25.68 -23.67 -11.49
N SER A 288 25.99 -23.06 -10.36
CA SER A 288 25.84 -23.69 -9.04
C SER A 288 24.36 -23.82 -8.58
N LEU A 289 23.44 -23.09 -9.20
CA LEU A 289 22.02 -23.13 -8.83
C LEU A 289 21.35 -24.48 -9.17
N SER A 290 21.82 -25.15 -10.22
CA SER A 290 21.32 -26.48 -10.57
C SER A 290 21.53 -27.51 -9.46
N GLU A 291 22.60 -27.35 -8.68
CA GLU A 291 22.90 -28.19 -7.51
C GLU A 291 22.05 -27.84 -6.28
N ARG A 292 21.47 -26.64 -6.26
CA ARG A 292 20.63 -26.11 -5.19
C ARG A 292 19.14 -26.12 -5.49
N GLN A 293 18.73 -26.80 -6.56
CA GLN A 293 17.31 -26.97 -6.84
C GLN A 293 16.67 -27.83 -5.74
N PRO A 294 15.50 -27.43 -5.22
CA PRO A 294 14.85 -28.20 -4.18
C PRO A 294 14.44 -29.57 -4.70
N CYS A 295 14.79 -30.63 -3.98
CA CYS A 295 14.22 -31.95 -4.23
C CYS A 295 12.74 -31.97 -3.78
N GLU A 296 11.96 -32.96 -4.26
CA GLU A 296 10.55 -33.10 -3.90
C GLU A 296 10.29 -33.14 -2.40
N ASP A 297 11.20 -33.77 -1.63
CA ASP A 297 11.06 -33.85 -0.18
C ASP A 297 11.26 -32.50 0.51
N GLN A 298 12.22 -31.69 0.04
CA GLN A 298 12.40 -30.32 0.51
C GLN A 298 11.21 -29.44 0.18
N LEU A 299 10.62 -29.60 -1.01
CA LEU A 299 9.41 -28.87 -1.40
C LEU A 299 8.22 -29.28 -0.52
N ARG A 300 8.04 -30.57 -0.24
CA ARG A 300 6.98 -31.05 0.67
C ARG A 300 7.17 -30.50 2.08
N GLN A 301 8.40 -30.54 2.61
CA GLN A 301 8.69 -29.99 3.91
C GLN A 301 8.42 -28.47 3.97
N ALA A 302 8.85 -27.73 2.95
CA ALA A 302 8.60 -26.30 2.86
C ALA A 302 7.09 -25.97 2.76
N GLN A 303 6.32 -26.76 2.02
CA GLN A 303 4.86 -26.63 1.92
C GLN A 303 4.21 -26.88 3.28
N GLN A 304 4.62 -27.94 3.99
CA GLN A 304 4.11 -28.25 5.32
C GLN A 304 4.44 -27.14 6.33
N GLN A 305 5.68 -26.65 6.33
CA GLN A 305 6.09 -25.54 7.19
C GLN A 305 5.33 -24.25 6.87
N TYR A 306 5.11 -23.97 5.59
CA TYR A 306 4.33 -22.82 5.15
C TYR A 306 2.87 -22.91 5.61
N TYR A 307 2.25 -24.08 5.43
CA TYR A 307 0.90 -24.37 5.92
C TYR A 307 0.82 -24.20 7.44
N LEU A 308 1.76 -24.79 8.17
CA LEU A 308 1.84 -24.68 9.63
C LEU A 308 1.96 -23.22 10.08
N ARG A 309 2.84 -22.45 9.44
CA ARG A 309 3.02 -21.04 9.76
C ARG A 309 1.73 -20.26 9.60
N LEU A 310 1.03 -20.43 8.48
CA LEU A 310 -0.21 -19.71 8.24
C LEU A 310 -1.37 -20.18 9.13
N ALA A 311 -1.45 -21.48 9.42
CA ALA A 311 -2.43 -22.02 10.34
C ALA A 311 -2.21 -21.53 11.79
N THR A 312 -0.96 -21.40 12.22
CA THR A 312 -0.63 -20.81 13.53
C THR A 312 -0.82 -19.30 13.55
N GLU A 313 -0.50 -18.59 12.46
CA GLU A 313 -0.77 -17.16 12.31
C GLU A 313 -2.26 -16.83 12.45
N LEU A 314 -3.16 -17.68 11.93
CA LEU A 314 -4.61 -17.52 12.08
C LEU A 314 -5.02 -17.39 13.56
N PHE A 315 -4.37 -18.13 14.46
CA PHE A 315 -4.67 -18.19 15.90
C PHE A 315 -3.65 -17.44 16.77
N ASP A 316 -2.75 -16.66 16.19
CA ASP A 316 -1.91 -15.72 16.92
C ASP A 316 -2.68 -14.41 17.13
N PHE A 317 -3.04 -14.13 18.38
CA PHE A 317 -3.78 -12.94 18.78
C PHE A 317 -2.89 -11.88 19.47
N ASN A 318 -1.59 -12.11 19.56
CA ASN A 318 -0.66 -11.15 20.17
C ASN A 318 -0.68 -9.77 19.50
N PRO A 319 -0.74 -9.64 18.15
CA PRO A 319 -0.85 -8.33 17.49
C PRO A 319 -2.10 -7.56 17.94
N VAL A 320 -3.24 -8.23 18.01
CA VAL A 320 -4.51 -7.63 18.47
C VAL A 320 -4.41 -7.20 19.94
N GLN A 321 -3.81 -8.03 20.78
CA GLN A 321 -3.61 -7.72 22.20
C GLN A 321 -2.75 -6.48 22.41
N GLN A 322 -1.67 -6.32 21.66
CA GLN A 322 -0.82 -5.14 21.73
C GLN A 322 -1.61 -3.86 21.39
N LYS A 323 -2.43 -3.89 20.33
CA LYS A 323 -3.27 -2.75 19.96
C LYS A 323 -4.35 -2.48 21.01
N LEU A 324 -4.97 -3.51 21.57
CA LEU A 324 -5.94 -3.37 22.68
C LEU A 324 -5.29 -2.77 23.94
N GLN A 325 -4.07 -3.19 24.28
CA GLN A 325 -3.32 -2.64 25.42
C GLN A 325 -3.02 -1.15 25.23
N TYR A 326 -2.57 -0.77 24.04
CA TYR A 326 -2.32 0.63 23.70
C TYR A 326 -3.61 1.47 23.75
N THR A 327 -4.72 0.94 23.22
CA THR A 327 -6.03 1.60 23.27
C THR A 327 -6.54 1.73 24.71
N SER A 328 -6.33 0.72 25.54
CA SER A 328 -6.65 0.75 26.98
C SER A 328 -5.88 1.86 27.70
N TYR A 329 -4.59 2.03 27.40
CA TYR A 329 -3.78 3.12 27.94
C TYR A 329 -4.29 4.50 27.49
N ALA A 330 -4.62 4.64 26.19
CA ALA A 330 -5.18 5.88 25.65
C ALA A 330 -6.55 6.20 26.26
N ALA A 331 -7.41 5.21 26.47
CA ALA A 331 -8.69 5.37 27.16
C ALA A 331 -8.51 5.83 28.60
N TYR A 332 -7.61 5.22 29.35
CA TYR A 332 -7.30 5.64 30.71
C TYR A 332 -6.79 7.08 30.77
N THR A 333 -5.85 7.44 29.89
CA THR A 333 -5.22 8.75 29.89
C THR A 333 -6.20 9.87 29.48
N HIS A 334 -7.06 9.63 28.52
CA HIS A 334 -7.85 10.67 27.86
C HIS A 334 -9.34 10.62 28.20
N LEU A 335 -9.91 9.45 28.57
CA LEU A 335 -11.34 9.30 28.81
C LEU A 335 -11.72 9.18 30.29
N GLN A 336 -10.77 8.85 31.19
CA GLN A 336 -11.07 8.55 32.60
C GLN A 336 -11.90 9.64 33.31
N LYS A 337 -11.72 10.91 32.94
CA LYS A 337 -12.46 12.04 33.55
C LYS A 337 -13.84 12.29 32.94
N LEU A 338 -14.04 11.92 31.68
CA LEU A 338 -15.27 12.19 30.92
C LEU A 338 -16.17 10.97 30.82
N TYR A 339 -15.57 9.79 30.71
CA TYR A 339 -16.22 8.50 30.51
C TYR A 339 -15.58 7.43 31.40
N PRO A 340 -15.67 7.56 32.76
CA PRO A 340 -15.00 6.65 33.69
C PRO A 340 -15.44 5.19 33.54
N GLU A 341 -16.71 4.94 33.27
CA GLU A 341 -17.21 3.57 33.08
C GLU A 341 -16.64 2.90 31.82
N LEU A 342 -16.61 3.62 30.69
CA LEU A 342 -16.01 3.15 29.45
C LEU A 342 -14.50 2.91 29.66
N SER A 343 -13.81 3.88 30.27
CA SER A 343 -12.38 3.75 30.56
C SER A 343 -12.07 2.51 31.42
N ASN A 344 -12.92 2.18 32.38
CA ASN A 344 -12.77 1.01 33.25
C ASN A 344 -13.16 -0.32 32.58
N GLN A 345 -13.89 -0.29 31.45
CA GLN A 345 -14.18 -1.51 30.67
C GLN A 345 -12.93 -2.03 29.94
N TYR A 346 -12.08 -1.13 29.44
CA TYR A 346 -10.87 -1.52 28.69
C TYR A 346 -9.94 -2.48 29.45
N PRO A 347 -9.53 -2.24 30.70
CA PRO A 347 -8.73 -3.19 31.45
C PRO A 347 -9.42 -4.54 31.61
N ARG A 348 -10.74 -4.58 31.86
CA ARG A 348 -11.51 -5.83 32.01
C ARG A 348 -11.51 -6.63 30.71
N VAL A 349 -11.80 -5.99 29.57
CA VAL A 349 -11.79 -6.64 28.26
C VAL A 349 -10.37 -7.10 27.90
N ARG A 350 -9.34 -6.31 28.18
CA ARG A 350 -7.94 -6.69 27.98
C ARG A 350 -7.59 -7.96 28.78
N ASP A 351 -8.02 -8.06 30.04
CA ASP A 351 -7.73 -9.19 30.88
C ASP A 351 -8.47 -10.45 30.40
N TYR A 352 -9.75 -10.34 29.98
CA TYR A 352 -10.48 -11.42 29.32
C TYR A 352 -9.87 -11.81 27.97
N PHE A 353 -9.47 -10.83 27.16
CA PHE A 353 -8.81 -11.09 25.89
C PHE A 353 -7.52 -11.88 26.08
N ARG A 354 -6.74 -11.54 27.10
CA ARG A 354 -5.54 -12.26 27.45
C ARG A 354 -5.83 -13.70 27.86
N SER A 355 -6.71 -13.93 28.86
CA SER A 355 -6.97 -15.25 29.44
C SER A 355 -7.71 -16.20 28.48
N ASP A 356 -8.76 -15.69 27.80
CA ASP A 356 -9.69 -16.52 27.04
C ASP A 356 -9.36 -16.59 25.54
N ILE A 357 -8.54 -15.65 25.02
CA ILE A 357 -8.18 -15.61 23.61
C ILE A 357 -6.69 -15.87 23.42
N VAL A 358 -5.80 -15.05 23.99
CA VAL A 358 -4.35 -15.18 23.73
C VAL A 358 -3.78 -16.46 24.31
N GLU A 359 -3.94 -16.70 25.61
CA GLU A 359 -3.37 -17.88 26.29
C GLU A 359 -4.00 -19.21 25.78
N VAL A 360 -5.28 -19.15 25.36
CA VAL A 360 -5.94 -20.29 24.71
C VAL A 360 -5.40 -20.47 23.30
N GLY A 361 -5.20 -19.38 22.55
CA GLY A 361 -4.62 -19.37 21.21
C GLY A 361 -3.21 -19.94 21.17
N GLU A 362 -2.35 -19.57 22.11
CA GLU A 362 -0.99 -20.11 22.23
C GLU A 362 -0.99 -21.64 22.45
N ARG A 363 -1.82 -22.12 23.38
CA ARG A 363 -1.98 -23.57 23.62
C ARG A 363 -2.56 -24.27 22.39
N PHE A 364 -3.48 -23.63 21.70
CA PHE A 364 -4.08 -24.14 20.48
C PHE A 364 -3.05 -24.23 19.35
N CYS A 365 -2.22 -23.21 19.14
CA CYS A 365 -1.13 -23.21 18.17
C CYS A 365 -0.13 -24.35 18.46
N GLN A 366 0.22 -24.59 19.72
CA GLN A 366 1.09 -25.72 20.11
C GLN A 366 0.45 -27.08 19.76
N GLN A 367 -0.87 -27.23 19.97
CA GLN A 367 -1.59 -28.43 19.59
C GLN A 367 -1.61 -28.62 18.08
N LEU A 368 -1.95 -27.58 17.29
CA LEU A 368 -1.95 -27.63 15.84
C LEU A 368 -0.55 -27.96 15.28
N THR A 369 0.50 -27.38 15.85
CA THR A 369 1.88 -27.69 15.47
C THR A 369 2.17 -29.19 15.58
N ARG A 370 1.80 -29.83 16.69
CA ARG A 370 1.98 -31.28 16.88
C ARG A 370 1.17 -32.10 15.87
N MET A 371 -0.10 -31.71 15.64
CA MET A 371 -0.99 -32.43 14.71
C MET A 371 -0.49 -32.32 13.27
N ILE A 372 -0.17 -31.13 12.80
CA ILE A 372 0.29 -30.87 11.43
C ILE A 372 1.65 -31.53 11.19
N SER A 373 2.56 -31.49 12.16
CA SER A 373 3.89 -32.11 12.02
C SER A 373 3.87 -33.64 12.06
N SER A 374 2.78 -34.27 12.52
CA SER A 374 2.67 -35.72 12.65
C SER A 374 2.16 -36.44 11.39
N THR A 375 1.71 -35.73 10.36
CA THR A 375 1.12 -36.31 9.15
C THR A 375 1.59 -35.60 7.88
N ASN A 376 1.68 -36.32 6.78
CA ASN A 376 1.93 -35.75 5.45
C ASN A 376 0.63 -35.30 4.74
N LEU A 377 -0.53 -35.65 5.27
CA LEU A 377 -1.86 -35.28 4.74
C LEU A 377 -2.47 -34.09 5.50
N TYR A 378 -1.63 -33.23 6.04
CA TYR A 378 -1.98 -32.14 6.97
C TYR A 378 -3.05 -31.18 6.45
N ASP A 379 -3.15 -30.99 5.14
CA ASP A 379 -4.11 -30.10 4.46
C ASP A 379 -5.49 -30.72 4.26
N THR A 380 -5.55 -32.06 4.18
CA THR A 380 -6.78 -32.83 3.94
C THR A 380 -7.21 -33.68 5.14
N ASP A 381 -6.40 -33.76 6.20
CA ASP A 381 -6.72 -34.52 7.40
C ASP A 381 -7.94 -33.92 8.12
N GLU A 382 -9.04 -34.68 8.12
CA GLU A 382 -10.33 -34.24 8.67
C GLU A 382 -10.25 -33.94 10.18
N HIS A 383 -9.34 -34.58 10.90
CA HIS A 383 -9.15 -34.33 12.33
C HIS A 383 -8.52 -32.96 12.58
N ILE A 384 -7.56 -32.56 11.72
CA ILE A 384 -6.94 -31.24 11.76
C ILE A 384 -7.97 -30.18 11.34
N GLN A 385 -8.71 -30.43 10.27
CA GLN A 385 -9.73 -29.51 9.75
C GLN A 385 -10.87 -29.29 10.74
N ASP A 386 -11.39 -30.35 11.37
CA ASP A 386 -12.40 -30.24 12.42
C ASP A 386 -11.90 -29.45 13.64
N ARG A 387 -10.64 -29.67 14.01
CA ARG A 387 -10.03 -28.93 15.12
C ARG A 387 -9.93 -27.42 14.80
N ILE A 388 -9.56 -27.06 13.55
CA ILE A 388 -9.48 -25.68 13.11
C ILE A 388 -10.88 -25.05 13.07
N ARG A 389 -11.90 -25.74 12.53
CA ARG A 389 -13.30 -25.25 12.53
C ARG A 389 -13.78 -24.90 13.94
N LYS A 390 -13.55 -25.81 14.91
CA LYS A 390 -13.90 -25.58 16.32
C LYS A 390 -13.13 -24.42 16.93
N GLY A 391 -11.85 -24.25 16.56
CA GLY A 391 -11.03 -23.11 16.96
C GLY A 391 -11.60 -21.80 16.43
N CYS A 392 -11.90 -21.73 15.13
CA CYS A 392 -12.49 -20.53 14.51
C CYS A 392 -13.80 -20.13 15.18
N ALA A 393 -14.70 -21.09 15.41
CA ALA A 393 -15.97 -20.84 16.08
C ALA A 393 -15.79 -20.30 17.51
N TYR A 394 -14.90 -20.91 18.30
CA TYR A 394 -14.60 -20.48 19.66
C TYR A 394 -14.06 -19.04 19.71
N PHE A 395 -13.04 -18.74 18.90
CA PHE A 395 -12.42 -17.41 18.93
C PHE A 395 -13.33 -16.32 18.38
N LEU A 396 -14.13 -16.62 17.38
CA LEU A 396 -15.15 -15.67 16.88
C LEU A 396 -16.17 -15.34 17.94
N GLU A 397 -16.73 -16.33 18.64
CA GLU A 397 -17.67 -16.13 19.75
C GLU A 397 -17.06 -15.22 20.83
N LYS A 398 -15.80 -15.49 21.24
CA LYS A 398 -15.12 -14.68 22.26
C LYS A 398 -14.86 -13.24 21.81
N ILE A 399 -14.44 -13.04 20.56
CA ILE A 399 -14.23 -11.70 19.98
C ILE A 399 -15.57 -10.94 19.91
N GLU A 400 -16.64 -11.58 19.45
CA GLU A 400 -17.97 -10.97 19.36
C GLU A 400 -18.51 -10.61 20.76
N THR A 401 -18.22 -11.42 21.75
CA THR A 401 -18.69 -11.19 23.13
C THR A 401 -17.93 -10.05 23.82
N TYR A 402 -16.62 -9.96 23.65
CA TYR A 402 -15.81 -9.02 24.43
C TYR A 402 -15.40 -7.77 23.67
N CYS A 403 -15.05 -7.90 22.38
CA CYS A 403 -14.41 -6.79 21.65
C CYS A 403 -15.39 -5.93 20.90
N LEU A 404 -16.39 -6.51 20.23
CA LEU A 404 -17.33 -5.70 19.42
C LEU A 404 -18.15 -4.74 20.27
N PRO A 405 -18.72 -5.14 21.44
CA PRO A 405 -19.45 -4.20 22.30
C PRO A 405 -18.56 -3.06 22.83
N LEU A 406 -17.27 -3.35 23.10
CA LEU A 406 -16.33 -2.32 23.54
C LEU A 406 -16.06 -1.31 22.43
N ILE A 407 -15.87 -1.76 21.19
CA ILE A 407 -15.65 -0.88 20.04
C ILE A 407 -16.89 -0.01 19.79
N GLU A 408 -18.08 -0.58 19.82
CA GLU A 408 -19.34 0.15 19.67
C GLU A 408 -19.53 1.20 20.76
N ALA A 409 -19.24 0.85 22.02
CA ALA A 409 -19.32 1.78 23.15
C ALA A 409 -18.24 2.90 23.08
N SER A 410 -17.22 2.73 22.27
CA SER A 410 -16.08 3.66 22.15
C SER A 410 -16.31 4.79 21.14
N ASP A 411 -17.43 4.82 20.45
CA ASP A 411 -17.85 5.96 19.61
C ASP A 411 -18.36 7.11 20.48
N VAL A 412 -17.42 7.81 21.13
CA VAL A 412 -17.70 8.92 22.05
C VAL A 412 -17.15 10.23 21.54
N GLU A 413 -17.83 11.33 21.90
CA GLU A 413 -17.40 12.66 21.52
C GLU A 413 -16.36 13.21 22.50
N ILE A 414 -15.22 13.66 21.98
CA ILE A 414 -14.10 14.19 22.78
C ILE A 414 -13.78 15.61 22.30
N ASP A 415 -13.97 16.61 23.16
CA ASP A 415 -13.75 18.02 22.83
C ASP A 415 -12.27 18.37 22.64
N ASN A 416 -11.39 17.78 23.42
CA ASN A 416 -9.95 18.01 23.31
C ASN A 416 -9.41 17.36 22.04
N LYS A 417 -8.89 18.17 21.11
CA LYS A 417 -8.41 17.74 19.79
C LYS A 417 -7.26 16.73 19.89
N GLU A 418 -6.33 16.90 20.82
CA GLU A 418 -5.18 15.99 21.00
C GLU A 418 -5.63 14.65 21.59
N ALA A 419 -6.43 14.70 22.65
CA ALA A 419 -7.01 13.52 23.28
C ALA A 419 -7.87 12.72 22.27
N ARG A 420 -8.72 13.42 21.49
CA ARG A 420 -9.50 12.80 20.42
C ARG A 420 -8.63 12.14 19.39
N LYS A 421 -7.58 12.83 18.89
CA LYS A 421 -6.66 12.26 17.89
C LYS A 421 -5.95 11.01 18.43
N ALA A 422 -5.43 11.07 19.66
CA ALA A 422 -4.71 9.98 20.28
C ALA A 422 -5.61 8.73 20.48
N PHE A 423 -6.80 8.94 21.11
CA PHE A 423 -7.72 7.83 21.35
C PHE A 423 -8.31 7.25 20.07
N THR A 424 -8.78 8.09 19.13
CA THR A 424 -9.36 7.62 17.86
C THR A 424 -8.33 6.89 17.01
N SER A 425 -7.06 7.32 17.01
CA SER A 425 -6.00 6.63 16.29
C SER A 425 -5.71 5.25 16.89
N ALA A 426 -5.66 5.16 18.22
CA ALA A 426 -5.45 3.90 18.94
C ALA A 426 -6.62 2.93 18.72
N LEU A 427 -7.85 3.42 18.88
CA LEU A 427 -9.08 2.65 18.64
C LEU A 427 -9.16 2.13 17.20
N LYS A 428 -8.83 2.99 16.24
CA LYS A 428 -8.80 2.60 14.82
C LYS A 428 -7.80 1.48 14.59
N ALA A 429 -6.56 1.59 15.08
CA ALA A 429 -5.54 0.56 14.92
C ALA A 429 -5.96 -0.78 15.56
N PHE A 430 -6.67 -0.74 16.68
CA PHE A 430 -7.23 -1.94 17.31
C PHE A 430 -8.37 -2.54 16.47
N SER A 431 -9.30 -1.72 16.01
CA SER A 431 -10.43 -2.14 15.19
C SER A 431 -9.99 -2.73 13.84
N ASP A 432 -9.02 -2.11 13.19
CA ASP A 432 -8.48 -2.54 11.90
C ASP A 432 -7.83 -3.93 12.04
N GLU A 433 -6.94 -4.12 13.02
CA GLU A 433 -6.29 -5.41 13.29
C GLU A 433 -7.31 -6.51 13.64
N LEU A 434 -8.32 -6.16 14.45
CA LEU A 434 -9.40 -7.08 14.82
C LEU A 434 -10.24 -7.47 13.59
N THR A 435 -10.52 -6.53 12.71
CA THR A 435 -11.29 -6.78 11.47
C THR A 435 -10.60 -7.78 10.56
N ILE A 436 -9.27 -7.63 10.38
CA ILE A 436 -8.46 -8.60 9.62
C ILE A 436 -8.55 -9.98 10.27
N LYS A 437 -8.40 -10.05 11.59
CA LYS A 437 -8.47 -11.31 12.34
C LYS A 437 -9.84 -11.98 12.23
N VAL A 438 -10.93 -11.22 12.37
CA VAL A 438 -12.30 -11.72 12.20
C VAL A 438 -12.55 -12.19 10.76
N ALA A 439 -12.11 -11.44 9.76
CA ALA A 439 -12.26 -11.83 8.36
C ALA A 439 -11.54 -13.16 8.04
N THR A 440 -10.32 -13.32 8.54
CA THR A 440 -9.53 -14.55 8.34
C THR A 440 -10.13 -15.75 9.08
N LEU A 441 -10.59 -15.56 10.32
CA LEU A 441 -11.29 -16.62 11.07
C LEU A 441 -12.60 -17.04 10.39
N LYS A 442 -13.39 -16.09 9.89
CA LYS A 442 -14.64 -16.37 9.15
C LYS A 442 -14.37 -17.15 7.86
N ALA A 443 -13.34 -16.78 7.13
CA ALA A 443 -12.96 -17.50 5.90
C ALA A 443 -12.52 -18.96 6.15
N CYS A 444 -12.11 -19.29 7.39
CA CYS A 444 -11.66 -20.62 7.79
C CYS A 444 -12.68 -21.40 8.64
N GLN A 445 -13.93 -20.92 8.77
CA GLN A 445 -14.98 -21.61 9.55
C GLN A 445 -15.37 -22.98 8.98
N ASP A 446 -15.23 -23.18 7.66
CA ASP A 446 -15.51 -24.44 6.98
C ASP A 446 -14.25 -25.32 6.80
N GLY A 447 -13.14 -24.89 7.36
CA GLY A 447 -11.82 -25.53 7.27
C GLY A 447 -10.76 -24.58 6.76
N PHE A 448 -9.49 -24.93 7.00
CA PHE A 448 -8.36 -24.09 6.62
C PHE A 448 -7.84 -24.45 5.22
N ARG A 449 -8.07 -23.56 4.27
CA ARG A 449 -7.48 -23.61 2.93
C ARG A 449 -6.60 -22.37 2.71
N LEU A 450 -5.36 -22.58 2.27
CA LEU A 450 -4.37 -21.50 2.07
C LEU A 450 -4.91 -20.35 1.21
N ILE A 451 -5.60 -20.69 0.10
CA ILE A 451 -6.13 -19.70 -0.85
C ILE A 451 -7.20 -18.83 -0.17
N ASP A 452 -8.11 -19.42 0.60
CA ASP A 452 -9.20 -18.69 1.25
C ASP A 452 -8.66 -17.78 2.35
N TYR A 453 -7.73 -18.29 3.17
CA TYR A 453 -7.05 -17.51 4.19
C TYR A 453 -6.32 -16.30 3.60
N LEU A 454 -5.46 -16.52 2.58
CA LEU A 454 -4.67 -15.46 1.96
C LEU A 454 -5.54 -14.44 1.24
N SER A 455 -6.60 -14.90 0.56
CA SER A 455 -7.56 -14.03 -0.13
C SER A 455 -8.34 -13.15 0.86
N ALA A 456 -8.82 -13.73 1.97
CA ALA A 456 -9.51 -12.99 3.01
C ALA A 456 -8.60 -11.95 3.68
N LYS A 457 -7.36 -12.34 3.99
CA LYS A 457 -6.35 -11.43 4.55
C LYS A 457 -6.02 -10.28 3.60
N ALA A 458 -5.79 -10.58 2.32
CA ALA A 458 -5.50 -9.55 1.31
C ALA A 458 -6.69 -8.60 1.11
N LYS A 459 -7.92 -9.12 1.04
CA LYS A 459 -9.13 -8.34 0.87
C LYS A 459 -9.37 -7.40 2.06
N ALA A 460 -9.23 -7.89 3.29
CA ALA A 460 -9.38 -7.08 4.49
C ALA A 460 -8.36 -5.92 4.54
N ASN A 461 -7.09 -6.18 4.18
CA ASN A 461 -6.06 -5.15 4.11
C ASN A 461 -6.34 -4.09 3.01
N ILE A 462 -6.92 -4.49 1.87
CA ILE A 462 -7.26 -3.56 0.77
C ILE A 462 -8.47 -2.71 1.15
N GLU A 463 -9.50 -3.29 1.75
CA GLU A 463 -10.70 -2.57 2.21
C GLU A 463 -10.32 -1.54 3.28
N GLU A 464 -9.43 -1.87 4.21
CA GLU A 464 -8.85 -0.94 5.18
C GLU A 464 -8.15 0.24 4.49
N SER A 465 -7.29 -0.03 3.50
CA SER A 465 -6.59 1.00 2.72
C SER A 465 -7.55 1.90 1.95
N ALA A 466 -8.64 1.35 1.41
CA ALA A 466 -9.66 2.07 0.65
C ALA A 466 -10.54 2.96 1.56
N VAL A 467 -10.86 2.50 2.78
CA VAL A 467 -11.59 3.29 3.79
C VAL A 467 -10.71 4.46 4.27
N ALA A 468 -9.41 4.23 4.49
CA ALA A 468 -8.47 5.28 4.86
C ALA A 468 -8.33 6.37 3.77
N SER A 469 -8.43 6.01 2.49
CA SER A 469 -8.40 6.96 1.37
C SER A 469 -9.72 7.72 1.19
N LYS A 470 -10.87 7.08 1.43
CA LYS A 470 -12.20 7.72 1.34
C LYS A 470 -12.48 8.69 2.48
N GLN A 471 -11.97 8.46 3.68
CA GLN A 471 -12.11 9.40 4.81
C GLN A 471 -11.36 10.74 4.59
N LYS A 472 -10.42 10.83 3.64
CA LYS A 472 -9.82 12.10 3.22
C LYS A 472 -10.66 12.91 2.24
N SER A 473 -11.67 12.32 1.58
CA SER A 473 -12.46 12.97 0.52
C SER A 473 -13.93 13.27 0.87
N THR A 474 -14.47 12.77 1.98
CA THR A 474 -15.87 13.00 2.34
C THR A 474 -16.03 13.73 3.67
N ARG A 475 -15.67 15.03 3.66
CA ARG A 475 -16.34 16.00 4.53
C ARG A 475 -17.42 16.70 3.72
N LYS A 476 -18.48 15.98 3.37
CA LYS A 476 -19.82 16.54 3.00
C LYS A 476 -20.74 15.36 2.71
N SER A 477 -21.57 15.04 3.68
CA SER A 477 -23.02 14.79 3.51
C SER A 477 -23.56 14.05 4.72
N THR A 478 -24.55 14.66 5.27
CA THR A 478 -25.54 14.26 6.24
C THR A 478 -26.10 12.87 6.03
N GLU A 479 -25.99 12.02 7.06
CA GLU A 479 -27.01 11.01 7.36
C GLU A 479 -27.18 10.89 8.88
N ALA A 480 -28.42 10.90 9.31
CA ALA A 480 -28.79 10.82 10.72
C ALA A 480 -28.66 9.36 11.16
N GLU A 481 -27.51 9.01 11.75
CA GLU A 481 -27.27 7.70 12.34
C GLU A 481 -27.53 7.72 13.85
N LYS A 482 -28.04 6.59 14.34
CA LYS A 482 -28.37 6.33 15.75
C LYS A 482 -27.18 6.70 16.65
N ILE A 483 -27.44 7.60 17.59
CA ILE A 483 -26.47 8.16 18.52
C ILE A 483 -26.17 7.11 19.60
N PRO A 484 -24.94 6.59 19.71
CA PRO A 484 -24.57 5.76 20.87
C PRO A 484 -24.49 6.65 22.12
N VAL A 485 -25.08 6.18 23.17
CA VAL A 485 -25.17 6.90 24.44
C VAL A 485 -24.01 6.52 25.33
N SER A 486 -23.33 7.53 25.86
CA SER A 486 -22.27 7.33 26.86
C SER A 486 -22.86 6.72 28.14
N THR A 487 -22.21 5.69 28.67
CA THR A 487 -22.59 5.01 29.92
C THR A 487 -22.48 5.90 31.16
N ASP A 488 -21.81 7.05 31.04
CA ASP A 488 -21.60 8.02 32.13
C ASP A 488 -22.70 9.09 32.21
N VAL A 489 -23.71 9.00 31.39
CA VAL A 489 -24.85 9.93 31.36
C VAL A 489 -26.05 9.31 32.05
N LEU A 490 -26.50 9.93 33.16
CA LEU A 490 -27.64 9.44 33.93
C LEU A 490 -28.99 9.50 33.14
N HIS A 491 -29.10 10.44 32.19
CA HIS A 491 -30.30 10.65 31.37
C HIS A 491 -29.93 10.64 29.87
N PRO A 492 -29.83 9.45 29.25
CA PRO A 492 -29.39 9.29 27.86
C PRO A 492 -30.26 9.98 26.80
N GLU A 493 -31.57 9.94 27.00
CA GLU A 493 -32.51 10.59 26.08
C GLU A 493 -32.38 12.11 26.11
N LEU A 494 -32.20 12.70 27.29
CA LEU A 494 -31.96 14.13 27.45
C LEU A 494 -30.64 14.55 26.81
N TYR A 495 -29.60 13.73 26.99
CA TYR A 495 -28.30 13.97 26.36
C TYR A 495 -28.41 13.97 24.83
N ALA A 496 -29.17 13.03 24.25
CA ALA A 496 -29.40 12.97 22.82
C ALA A 496 -30.12 14.24 22.31
N ARG A 497 -31.16 14.72 23.02
CA ARG A 497 -31.86 15.96 22.67
C ARG A 497 -30.96 17.19 22.74
N LEU A 498 -30.18 17.33 23.79
CA LEU A 498 -29.24 18.45 23.97
C LEU A 498 -28.12 18.41 22.94
N LYS A 499 -27.63 17.22 22.58
CA LYS A 499 -26.63 17.02 21.55
C LYS A 499 -27.16 17.40 20.17
N GLN A 500 -28.41 17.03 19.86
CA GLN A 500 -29.10 17.38 18.62
C GLN A 500 -29.27 18.91 18.52
N TRP A 501 -29.82 19.54 19.56
CA TRP A 501 -29.97 20.98 19.63
C TRP A 501 -28.64 21.71 19.41
N ARG A 502 -27.58 21.28 20.10
CA ARG A 502 -26.24 21.86 19.94
C ARG A 502 -25.72 21.75 18.50
N TYR A 503 -25.98 20.61 17.87
CA TYR A 503 -25.57 20.36 16.48
C TYR A 503 -26.32 21.28 15.50
N GLU A 504 -27.64 21.37 15.61
CA GLU A 504 -28.45 22.23 14.78
C GLU A 504 -28.03 23.71 14.88
N LEU A 505 -27.82 24.18 16.10
CA LEU A 505 -27.35 25.55 16.35
C LEU A 505 -25.92 25.79 15.85
N ALA A 506 -25.06 24.79 15.89
CA ALA A 506 -23.70 24.86 15.37
C ALA A 506 -23.69 24.96 13.83
N VAL A 507 -24.57 24.22 13.16
CA VAL A 507 -24.78 24.31 11.71
C VAL A 507 -25.33 25.67 11.31
N GLU A 508 -26.36 26.18 12.02
CA GLU A 508 -26.96 27.49 11.77
C GLU A 508 -25.94 28.63 11.89
N LYS A 509 -25.04 28.53 12.88
CA LYS A 509 -24.01 29.58 13.15
C LYS A 509 -22.68 29.35 12.43
N GLU A 510 -22.57 28.31 11.64
CA GLU A 510 -21.31 27.88 10.97
C GLU A 510 -20.12 27.75 11.95
N LEU A 511 -20.40 27.30 13.17
CA LEU A 511 -19.40 27.13 14.23
C LEU A 511 -19.24 25.66 14.63
N PRO A 512 -18.07 25.25 15.14
CA PRO A 512 -17.91 23.93 15.72
C PRO A 512 -18.82 23.73 16.95
N PRO A 513 -19.48 22.57 17.14
CA PRO A 513 -20.42 22.32 18.24
C PRO A 513 -19.90 22.63 19.65
N TYR A 514 -18.61 22.38 19.90
CA TYR A 514 -17.99 22.63 21.20
C TYR A 514 -17.88 24.12 21.56
N THR A 515 -17.96 25.01 20.60
CA THR A 515 -17.96 26.48 20.84
C THR A 515 -19.32 26.97 21.34
N ILE A 516 -20.38 26.25 21.04
CA ILE A 516 -21.73 26.52 21.56
C ILE A 516 -21.84 26.07 23.01
N LEU A 517 -21.55 24.79 23.27
CA LEU A 517 -21.55 24.21 24.60
C LEU A 517 -20.60 23.01 24.65
N GLN A 518 -19.70 23.00 25.64
CA GLN A 518 -18.74 21.91 25.80
C GLN A 518 -19.43 20.62 26.23
N GLN A 519 -18.88 19.47 25.83
CA GLN A 519 -19.42 18.15 26.15
C GLN A 519 -19.60 17.92 27.66
N LYS A 520 -18.61 18.32 28.47
CA LYS A 520 -18.71 18.24 29.94
C LYS A 520 -19.89 19.02 30.50
N ALA A 521 -20.24 20.14 29.88
CA ALA A 521 -21.38 20.96 30.30
C ALA A 521 -22.70 20.29 29.90
N LEU A 522 -22.79 19.65 28.72
CA LEU A 522 -23.94 18.83 28.33
C LEU A 522 -24.18 17.68 29.31
N ILE A 523 -23.11 16.93 29.64
CA ILE A 523 -23.19 15.83 30.62
C ILE A 523 -23.61 16.38 31.99
N GLY A 524 -23.04 17.51 32.40
CA GLY A 524 -23.41 18.20 33.64
C GLY A 524 -24.91 18.57 33.70
N VAL A 525 -25.47 19.13 32.61
CA VAL A 525 -26.89 19.44 32.49
C VAL A 525 -27.77 18.18 32.60
N CYS A 526 -27.38 17.11 31.90
CA CYS A 526 -28.07 15.84 31.95
C CYS A 526 -28.10 15.20 33.35
N ASN A 527 -26.98 15.28 34.06
CA ASN A 527 -26.83 14.62 35.36
C ASN A 527 -27.40 15.41 36.53
N THR A 528 -27.54 16.76 36.39
CA THR A 528 -28.01 17.65 37.47
C THR A 528 -29.45 18.12 37.27
N LEU A 529 -30.00 18.01 36.05
CA LEU A 529 -31.35 18.45 35.68
C LEU A 529 -31.68 19.86 36.23
N PRO A 530 -30.94 20.92 35.88
CA PRO A 530 -31.09 22.25 36.45
C PRO A 530 -32.45 22.85 36.12
N THR A 531 -33.09 23.48 37.10
CA THR A 531 -34.41 24.09 36.98
C THR A 531 -34.37 25.61 36.82
N ASN A 532 -33.20 26.22 37.05
CA ASN A 532 -33.03 27.67 36.97
C ASN A 532 -31.58 28.05 36.58
N SER A 533 -31.40 29.31 36.17
CA SER A 533 -30.10 29.86 35.74
C SER A 533 -29.02 29.83 36.82
N LYS A 534 -29.37 29.82 38.12
CA LYS A 534 -28.39 29.72 39.20
C LYS A 534 -27.82 28.30 39.31
N GLU A 535 -28.61 27.29 38.99
CA GLU A 535 -28.18 25.91 38.97
C GLU A 535 -27.34 25.62 37.73
N LEU A 536 -27.73 26.20 36.56
CA LEU A 536 -26.89 26.14 35.36
C LEU A 536 -25.47 26.70 35.58
N LEU A 537 -25.36 27.84 36.34
CA LEU A 537 -24.04 28.43 36.65
C LEU A 537 -23.13 27.55 37.49
N LYS A 538 -23.66 26.56 38.21
CA LYS A 538 -22.85 25.63 39.02
C LYS A 538 -22.22 24.53 38.19
N ILE A 539 -22.68 24.36 36.94
CA ILE A 539 -22.21 23.28 36.04
C ILE A 539 -20.87 23.72 35.43
N PRO A 540 -19.81 22.89 35.58
CA PRO A 540 -18.51 23.18 34.99
C PRO A 540 -18.57 23.34 33.47
N GLY A 541 -18.17 24.50 32.96
CA GLY A 541 -18.20 24.82 31.53
C GLY A 541 -19.39 25.70 31.13
N ILE A 542 -20.31 26.03 32.04
CA ILE A 542 -21.40 27.00 31.79
C ILE A 542 -21.04 28.31 32.46
N GLY A 543 -20.76 29.34 31.68
CA GLY A 543 -20.48 30.69 32.14
C GLY A 543 -21.63 31.65 31.87
N LYS A 544 -21.54 32.91 32.40
CA LYS A 544 -22.57 33.94 32.21
C LYS A 544 -22.97 34.14 30.74
N LYS A 545 -22.01 34.17 29.83
CA LYS A 545 -22.25 34.30 28.39
C LYS A 545 -23.09 33.15 27.77
N ILE A 546 -22.91 31.93 28.26
CA ILE A 546 -23.68 30.79 27.81
C ILE A 546 -25.13 30.88 28.31
N ILE A 547 -25.30 31.36 29.54
CA ILE A 547 -26.65 31.55 30.09
C ILE A 547 -27.37 32.67 29.37
N GLU A 548 -26.71 33.80 29.10
CA GLU A 548 -27.31 34.89 28.32
C GLU A 548 -27.74 34.48 26.92
N ASN A 549 -26.96 33.64 26.28
CA ASN A 549 -27.26 33.22 24.88
C ASN A 549 -28.17 31.99 24.76
N TYR A 550 -28.09 31.06 25.71
CA TYR A 550 -28.70 29.72 25.57
C TYR A 550 -29.38 29.19 26.83
N GLY A 551 -29.38 29.97 27.92
CA GLY A 551 -29.87 29.52 29.24
C GLY A 551 -31.35 29.17 29.24
N GLU A 552 -32.19 29.99 28.60
CA GLU A 552 -33.63 29.72 28.46
C GLU A 552 -33.89 28.42 27.70
N THR A 553 -33.28 28.25 26.52
CA THR A 553 -33.46 27.06 25.69
C THR A 553 -32.98 25.78 26.40
N LEU A 554 -31.85 25.86 27.13
CA LEU A 554 -31.37 24.72 27.93
C LEU A 554 -32.38 24.33 29.02
N LEU A 555 -32.94 25.30 29.73
CA LEU A 555 -33.97 25.05 30.76
C LEU A 555 -35.29 24.53 30.18
N GLU A 556 -35.70 25.00 29.00
CA GLU A 556 -36.84 24.48 28.28
C GLU A 556 -36.68 23.02 27.87
N ILE A 557 -35.48 22.65 27.30
CA ILE A 557 -35.17 21.27 26.93
C ILE A 557 -35.20 20.36 28.17
N VAL A 558 -34.61 20.81 29.28
CA VAL A 558 -34.60 20.05 30.54
C VAL A 558 -35.99 19.94 31.14
N SER A 559 -36.81 21.01 31.16
CA SER A 559 -38.15 21.00 31.72
C SER A 559 -39.13 20.15 30.89
N SER A 560 -38.92 20.05 29.59
CA SER A 560 -39.70 19.19 28.69
C SER A 560 -39.35 17.70 28.81
N TYR A 561 -38.31 17.38 29.54
CA TYR A 561 -37.86 16.01 29.77
C TYR A 561 -38.47 15.46 31.06
N SER A 562 -39.33 14.44 30.95
CA SER A 562 -39.83 13.66 32.09
C SER A 562 -38.98 12.38 32.19
N PRO A 563 -38.21 12.16 33.28
CA PRO A 563 -37.49 10.91 33.43
C PRO A 563 -38.49 9.75 33.45
N SER A 564 -38.35 8.83 32.51
CA SER A 564 -39.08 7.56 32.54
C SER A 564 -38.64 6.79 33.80
N THR A 565 -39.54 6.69 34.75
CA THR A 565 -39.42 5.81 35.93
C THR A 565 -39.39 4.35 35.45
N HIS A 566 -38.23 3.83 35.10
CA HIS A 566 -38.04 2.39 35.08
C HIS A 566 -37.78 1.97 36.52
N GLY A 567 -38.81 1.37 37.07
CA GLY A 567 -38.89 0.90 38.43
C GLY A 567 -37.76 -0.06 38.79
N ASN A 568 -37.18 0.19 39.93
CA ASN A 568 -36.58 -0.83 40.79
C ASN A 568 -37.71 -1.84 41.11
N GLY A 569 -37.57 -3.05 40.58
CA GLY A 569 -38.39 -4.18 40.89
C GLY A 569 -37.51 -5.41 40.97
N LEU A 570 -37.07 -5.70 42.24
CA LEU A 570 -36.60 -6.99 42.76
C LEU A 570 -35.51 -7.76 42.02
#